data_70851c255efa27411f41f489d611e26a
#
_entry.id   70851c255efa27411f41f489d611e26a
#
_cell.length_a   1.000
_cell.length_b   1.000
_cell.length_c   1.000
_cell.angle_alpha   90.00
_cell.angle_beta   90.00
_cell.angle_gamma   90.00
#
_symmetry.space_group_name_H-M   'P 1'
#
loop_
_entity.id
_entity.type
_entity.pdbx_description
1 polymer ?
#
loop_
_entity_poly.entity_id
_entity_poly.type
_entity_poly.pdbx_seq_one_letter_code
_entity_poly.pdbx_strand_id
1 'polypeptide(L)'
;MSKAILGTKLGMSQVFAENGDLVPVTVVEVLPNVVAGVKTVEIDGYNAVQIGYGAVKEKHLTRPVKGQFEKAGINPVKYLREYRLAEKPEYTVGQTLAADIFAAGEFVDVIGISRGKGFAGTIKRWNHQRGPESHGSKNHRQTASLGARMSGGGGKVFKGKKMPGQLGGDRVTVQNLEVVRVDTDRSILLVKGGIPGAKGSLVMVKTAVKSSK
;
A
#
# COMPACT_ATOMS: atom_id res chain seq x y z
N MET A 1 -6.59 -20.18 1.49
CA MET A 1 -5.22 -19.79 1.10
C MET A 1 -5.09 -18.28 1.04
N SER A 2 -3.99 -17.73 1.56
CA SER A 2 -3.71 -16.29 1.45
C SER A 2 -3.20 -15.96 0.05
N LYS A 3 -3.87 -15.06 -0.65
CA LYS A 3 -3.55 -14.62 -2.02
C LYS A 3 -3.00 -13.19 -1.99
N ALA A 4 -2.11 -12.85 -2.91
CA ALA A 4 -1.64 -11.48 -3.10
C ALA A 4 -1.30 -11.22 -4.56
N ILE A 5 -1.50 -9.97 -4.99
CA ILE A 5 -1.20 -9.53 -6.34
C ILE A 5 -0.75 -8.07 -6.32
N LEU A 6 0.10 -7.69 -7.28
CA LEU A 6 0.51 -6.30 -7.48
C LEU A 6 -0.32 -5.67 -8.59
N GLY A 7 -0.61 -4.39 -8.43
CA GLY A 7 -1.32 -3.63 -9.44
C GLY A 7 -0.96 -2.15 -9.41
N THR A 8 -1.44 -1.43 -10.40
CA THR A 8 -1.30 0.03 -10.52
C THR A 8 -2.63 0.71 -10.27
N LYS A 9 -2.67 1.68 -9.36
CA LYS A 9 -3.85 2.51 -9.13
C LYS A 9 -4.10 3.42 -10.33
N LEU A 10 -5.17 3.21 -11.07
CA LEU A 10 -5.54 4.09 -12.20
C LEU A 10 -6.29 5.34 -11.76
N GLY A 11 -7.17 5.23 -10.76
CA GLY A 11 -7.97 6.33 -10.27
C GLY A 11 -9.19 5.86 -9.50
N MET A 12 -10.13 6.76 -9.29
CA MET A 12 -11.42 6.43 -8.68
C MET A 12 -12.55 6.69 -9.67
N SER A 13 -13.60 5.88 -9.57
CA SER A 13 -14.83 5.97 -10.32
C SER A 13 -15.99 5.57 -9.41
N GLN A 14 -17.14 5.41 -9.97
CA GLN A 14 -18.34 4.96 -9.27
C GLN A 14 -19.10 3.98 -10.14
N VAL A 15 -19.75 3.03 -9.53
CA VAL A 15 -20.54 1.98 -10.17
C VAL A 15 -21.89 1.89 -9.48
N PHE A 16 -22.96 1.71 -10.23
CA PHE A 16 -24.26 1.41 -9.67
C PHE A 16 -24.32 -0.07 -9.30
N ALA A 17 -24.72 -0.37 -8.07
CA ALA A 17 -25.04 -1.71 -7.64
C ALA A 17 -26.44 -2.11 -8.16
N GLU A 18 -26.77 -3.40 -8.10
CA GLU A 18 -28.06 -3.90 -8.56
C GLU A 18 -29.26 -3.33 -7.82
N ASN A 19 -29.08 -2.94 -6.56
CA ASN A 19 -30.07 -2.25 -5.74
C ASN A 19 -30.22 -0.74 -6.06
N GLY A 20 -29.48 -0.21 -7.06
CA GLY A 20 -29.48 1.20 -7.44
C GLY A 20 -28.54 2.09 -6.63
N ASP A 21 -27.86 1.56 -5.62
CA ASP A 21 -26.91 2.32 -4.81
C ASP A 21 -25.66 2.70 -5.62
N LEU A 22 -25.19 3.93 -5.40
CA LEU A 22 -23.96 4.43 -6.00
C LEU A 22 -22.76 4.03 -5.14
N VAL A 23 -21.95 3.09 -5.62
CA VAL A 23 -20.76 2.58 -4.93
C VAL A 23 -19.50 3.28 -5.45
N PRO A 24 -18.76 4.03 -4.62
CA PRO A 24 -17.47 4.59 -5.03
C PRO A 24 -16.43 3.46 -5.10
N VAL A 25 -15.69 3.39 -6.20
CA VAL A 25 -14.68 2.36 -6.44
C VAL A 25 -13.35 2.96 -6.84
N THR A 26 -12.27 2.30 -6.44
CA THR A 26 -10.95 2.55 -7.00
C THR A 26 -10.65 1.49 -8.05
N VAL A 27 -10.18 1.95 -9.20
CA VAL A 27 -9.78 1.10 -10.32
C VAL A 27 -8.30 0.77 -10.18
N VAL A 28 -8.00 -0.51 -10.09
CA VAL A 28 -6.64 -1.07 -10.01
C VAL A 28 -6.40 -1.90 -11.27
N GLU A 29 -5.42 -1.52 -12.06
CA GLU A 29 -4.92 -2.31 -13.18
C GLU A 29 -4.01 -3.41 -12.64
N VAL A 30 -4.30 -4.64 -13.01
CA VAL A 30 -3.61 -5.83 -12.54
C VAL A 30 -3.07 -6.58 -13.76
N LEU A 31 -2.02 -6.06 -14.38
CA LEU A 31 -1.32 -6.78 -15.43
C LEU A 31 -0.78 -8.12 -14.89
N PRO A 32 -0.54 -9.12 -15.73
CA PRO A 32 -0.01 -10.41 -15.28
C PRO A 32 1.21 -10.24 -14.38
N ASN A 33 1.15 -10.83 -13.20
CA ASN A 33 2.22 -10.87 -12.23
C ASN A 33 2.97 -12.19 -12.35
N VAL A 34 4.28 -12.18 -12.21
CA VAL A 34 5.11 -13.38 -12.32
C VAL A 34 5.70 -13.72 -10.95
N VAL A 35 5.64 -14.99 -10.56
CA VAL A 35 6.33 -15.47 -9.36
C VAL A 35 7.82 -15.54 -9.65
N ALA A 36 8.59 -14.62 -9.06
CA ALA A 36 10.03 -14.52 -9.28
C ALA A 36 10.85 -15.41 -8.33
N GLY A 37 10.28 -15.79 -7.21
CA GLY A 37 10.95 -16.65 -6.25
C GLY A 37 10.00 -17.13 -5.17
N VAL A 38 10.31 -18.28 -4.60
CA VAL A 38 9.59 -18.90 -3.50
C VAL A 38 10.59 -19.08 -2.35
N LYS A 39 10.24 -18.59 -1.18
CA LYS A 39 11.04 -18.70 0.04
C LYS A 39 10.40 -19.69 0.99
N THR A 40 11.23 -20.55 1.57
CA THR A 40 10.78 -21.58 2.52
C THR A 40 11.53 -21.44 3.83
N VAL A 41 10.93 -21.94 4.91
CA VAL A 41 11.54 -21.90 6.25
C VAL A 41 12.89 -22.63 6.27
N GLU A 42 13.01 -23.71 5.49
CA GLU A 42 14.22 -24.55 5.45
C GLU A 42 15.46 -23.81 4.90
N ILE A 43 15.25 -22.95 3.89
CA ILE A 43 16.35 -22.27 3.19
C ILE A 43 16.49 -20.82 3.67
N ASP A 44 15.37 -20.10 3.77
CA ASP A 44 15.33 -18.65 4.01
C ASP A 44 14.94 -18.28 5.44
N GLY A 45 14.49 -19.25 6.26
CA GLY A 45 14.01 -19.04 7.63
C GLY A 45 12.57 -18.54 7.74
N TYR A 46 11.88 -18.31 6.62
CA TYR A 46 10.46 -17.90 6.57
C TYR A 46 9.82 -18.28 5.25
N ASN A 47 8.48 -18.38 5.26
CA ASN A 47 7.70 -18.63 4.05
C ASN A 47 7.29 -17.31 3.38
N ALA A 48 7.61 -17.16 2.10
CA ALA A 48 7.18 -16.01 1.29
C ALA A 48 7.17 -16.33 -0.20
N VAL A 49 6.42 -15.53 -0.94
CA VAL A 49 6.42 -15.52 -2.40
C VAL A 49 6.90 -14.16 -2.89
N GLN A 50 7.86 -14.15 -3.78
CA GLN A 50 8.34 -12.95 -4.43
C GLN A 50 7.59 -12.76 -5.73
N ILE A 51 6.81 -11.69 -5.81
CA ILE A 51 5.94 -11.36 -6.94
C ILE A 51 6.56 -10.22 -7.75
N GLY A 52 6.66 -10.43 -9.05
CA GLY A 52 7.13 -9.47 -10.04
C GLY A 52 5.99 -8.83 -10.81
N TYR A 53 6.08 -7.51 -11.07
CA TYR A 53 5.06 -6.73 -11.77
C TYR A 53 5.66 -5.67 -12.69
N GLY A 54 5.04 -5.51 -13.86
CA GLY A 54 5.38 -4.50 -14.84
C GLY A 54 6.67 -4.82 -15.61
N ALA A 55 6.62 -4.75 -16.93
CA ALA A 55 7.77 -4.97 -17.79
C ALA A 55 8.80 -3.83 -17.66
N VAL A 56 10.08 -4.17 -17.80
CA VAL A 56 11.19 -3.22 -17.84
C VAL A 56 12.19 -3.60 -18.94
N LYS A 57 12.77 -2.60 -19.58
CA LYS A 57 13.84 -2.84 -20.56
C LYS A 57 15.14 -3.20 -19.83
N GLU A 58 15.87 -4.18 -20.30
CA GLU A 58 17.12 -4.67 -19.68
C GLU A 58 18.15 -3.57 -19.40
N LYS A 59 18.23 -2.56 -20.29
CA LYS A 59 19.14 -1.41 -20.13
C LYS A 59 18.93 -0.58 -18.87
N HIS A 60 17.77 -0.71 -18.23
CA HIS A 60 17.44 -0.01 -16.99
C HIS A 60 17.71 -0.85 -15.74
N LEU A 61 18.21 -2.08 -15.90
CA LEU A 61 18.52 -2.97 -14.79
C LEU A 61 20.01 -2.95 -14.48
N THR A 62 20.32 -3.03 -13.19
CA THR A 62 21.69 -3.27 -12.74
C THR A 62 22.07 -4.74 -12.96
N ARG A 63 23.37 -5.02 -13.14
CA ARG A 63 23.88 -6.38 -13.37
C ARG A 63 23.42 -7.40 -12.30
N PRO A 64 23.47 -7.10 -10.98
CA PRO A 64 23.02 -8.06 -9.97
C PRO A 64 21.54 -8.43 -10.11
N VAL A 65 20.68 -7.44 -10.38
CA VAL A 65 19.24 -7.66 -10.55
C VAL A 65 18.95 -8.46 -11.83
N LYS A 66 19.69 -8.19 -12.91
CA LYS A 66 19.59 -8.99 -14.14
C LYS A 66 19.93 -10.45 -13.88
N GLY A 67 21.02 -10.73 -13.15
CA GLY A 67 21.40 -12.10 -12.80
C GLY A 67 20.36 -12.85 -11.95
N GLN A 68 19.58 -12.14 -11.11
CA GLN A 68 18.45 -12.75 -10.40
C GLN A 68 17.35 -13.25 -11.33
N PHE A 69 16.98 -12.45 -12.34
CA PHE A 69 15.97 -12.84 -13.33
C PHE A 69 16.45 -13.96 -14.24
N GLU A 70 17.71 -13.92 -14.68
CA GLU A 70 18.34 -14.99 -15.45
C GLU A 70 18.36 -16.31 -14.68
N LYS A 71 18.74 -16.29 -13.40
CA LYS A 71 18.72 -17.47 -12.54
C LYS A 71 17.31 -18.05 -12.36
N ALA A 72 16.30 -17.17 -12.27
CA ALA A 72 14.90 -17.58 -12.15
C ALA A 72 14.26 -17.98 -13.48
N GLY A 73 14.91 -17.74 -14.63
CA GLY A 73 14.38 -18.03 -15.97
C GLY A 73 13.16 -17.19 -16.34
N ILE A 74 13.02 -15.98 -15.78
CA ILE A 74 11.88 -15.09 -16.00
C ILE A 74 12.28 -13.80 -16.69
N ASN A 75 11.33 -13.21 -17.42
CA ASN A 75 11.53 -11.89 -18.01
C ASN A 75 11.70 -10.81 -16.95
N PRO A 76 12.56 -9.81 -17.19
CA PRO A 76 12.78 -8.71 -16.25
C PRO A 76 11.51 -7.95 -15.92
N VAL A 77 11.29 -7.69 -14.63
CA VAL A 77 10.15 -6.93 -14.12
C VAL A 77 10.59 -5.67 -13.38
N LYS A 78 9.73 -4.64 -13.40
CA LYS A 78 10.02 -3.34 -12.81
C LYS A 78 9.94 -3.36 -11.29
N TYR A 79 8.98 -4.06 -10.74
CA TYR A 79 8.72 -4.12 -9.32
C TYR A 79 8.80 -5.55 -8.81
N LEU A 80 9.56 -5.75 -7.75
CA LEU A 80 9.60 -6.99 -6.98
C LEU A 80 9.09 -6.70 -5.57
N ARG A 81 8.17 -7.52 -5.08
CA ARG A 81 7.65 -7.44 -3.71
C ARG A 81 7.47 -8.82 -3.14
N GLU A 82 7.77 -8.95 -1.87
CA GLU A 82 7.55 -10.19 -1.14
C GLU A 82 6.23 -10.15 -0.40
N TYR A 83 5.53 -11.26 -0.47
CA TYR A 83 4.34 -11.52 0.31
C TYR A 83 4.60 -12.71 1.23
N ARG A 84 4.63 -12.46 2.54
CA ARG A 84 4.84 -13.49 3.56
C ARG A 84 3.57 -14.31 3.76
N LEU A 85 3.76 -15.62 3.83
CA LEU A 85 2.72 -16.61 4.08
C LEU A 85 2.93 -17.28 5.43
N ALA A 86 1.84 -17.69 6.09
CA ALA A 86 1.92 -18.47 7.32
C ALA A 86 2.33 -19.92 7.04
N GLU A 87 1.86 -20.46 5.93
CA GLU A 87 2.06 -21.84 5.49
C GLU A 87 3.06 -21.91 4.34
N LYS A 88 3.52 -23.11 4.01
CA LYS A 88 4.39 -23.36 2.86
C LYS A 88 3.74 -22.88 1.58
N PRO A 89 4.44 -22.08 0.74
CA PRO A 89 3.90 -21.62 -0.52
C PRO A 89 3.68 -22.79 -1.51
N GLU A 90 2.51 -22.82 -2.12
CA GLU A 90 2.20 -23.78 -3.23
C GLU A 90 2.52 -23.20 -4.61
N TYR A 91 3.15 -22.02 -4.65
CA TYR A 91 3.51 -21.34 -5.89
C TYR A 91 4.80 -21.90 -6.49
N THR A 92 4.86 -21.92 -7.82
CA THR A 92 6.06 -22.29 -8.56
C THR A 92 6.70 -21.07 -9.21
N VAL A 93 8.03 -21.06 -9.30
CA VAL A 93 8.75 -19.98 -9.98
C VAL A 93 8.37 -19.95 -11.46
N GLY A 94 8.12 -18.76 -12.02
CA GLY A 94 7.63 -18.59 -13.39
C GLY A 94 6.10 -18.63 -13.53
N GLN A 95 5.36 -19.03 -12.50
CA GLN A 95 3.89 -19.02 -12.51
C GLN A 95 3.37 -17.59 -12.69
N THR A 96 2.37 -17.44 -13.56
CA THR A 96 1.69 -16.16 -13.78
C THR A 96 0.43 -16.07 -12.93
N LEU A 97 0.25 -14.94 -12.26
CA LEU A 97 -0.92 -14.62 -11.45
C LEU A 97 -1.65 -13.45 -12.12
N ALA A 98 -2.93 -13.59 -12.35
CA ALA A 98 -3.81 -12.58 -12.96
C ALA A 98 -4.91 -12.14 -11.98
N ALA A 99 -5.78 -11.22 -12.39
CA ALA A 99 -6.83 -10.67 -11.54
C ALA A 99 -7.87 -11.72 -11.10
N ASP A 100 -7.98 -12.82 -11.82
CA ASP A 100 -8.89 -13.96 -11.60
C ASP A 100 -8.68 -14.69 -10.27
N ILE A 101 -7.55 -14.46 -9.59
CA ILE A 101 -7.31 -15.02 -8.25
C ILE A 101 -8.28 -14.46 -7.20
N PHE A 102 -8.89 -13.31 -7.45
CA PHE A 102 -9.89 -12.69 -6.57
C PHE A 102 -11.28 -12.80 -7.17
N ALA A 103 -12.27 -12.99 -6.32
CA ALA A 103 -13.68 -13.02 -6.72
C ALA A 103 -14.41 -11.75 -6.28
N ALA A 104 -15.50 -11.40 -6.98
CA ALA A 104 -16.40 -10.34 -6.53
C ALA A 104 -17.00 -10.68 -5.16
N GLY A 105 -17.14 -9.72 -4.27
CA GLY A 105 -17.58 -9.89 -2.89
C GLY A 105 -16.48 -10.33 -1.91
N GLU A 106 -15.27 -10.66 -2.38
CA GLU A 106 -14.14 -11.02 -1.51
C GLU A 106 -13.61 -9.79 -0.79
N PHE A 107 -13.22 -9.93 0.49
CA PHE A 107 -12.58 -8.85 1.25
C PHE A 107 -11.06 -8.89 1.10
N VAL A 108 -10.49 -7.72 0.87
CA VAL A 108 -9.06 -7.55 0.62
C VAL A 108 -8.45 -6.44 1.46
N ASP A 109 -7.17 -6.58 1.77
CA ASP A 109 -6.32 -5.52 2.32
C ASP A 109 -5.46 -4.94 1.21
N VAL A 110 -5.43 -3.62 1.09
CA VAL A 110 -4.64 -2.93 0.08
C VAL A 110 -3.49 -2.17 0.72
N ILE A 111 -2.28 -2.52 0.33
CA ILE A 111 -1.04 -1.92 0.79
C ILE A 111 -0.48 -1.01 -0.30
N GLY A 112 -0.11 0.21 0.05
CA GLY A 112 0.54 1.14 -0.86
C GLY A 112 1.33 2.21 -0.14
N ILE A 113 2.01 3.03 -0.91
CA ILE A 113 2.71 4.22 -0.39
C ILE A 113 1.75 5.40 -0.49
N SER A 114 1.44 6.03 0.63
CA SER A 114 0.55 7.18 0.67
C SER A 114 1.12 8.35 -0.12
N ARG A 115 0.24 9.21 -0.67
CA ARG A 115 0.68 10.39 -1.41
C ARG A 115 1.54 11.30 -0.52
N GLY A 116 2.74 11.61 -0.95
CA GLY A 116 3.62 12.56 -0.28
C GLY A 116 3.02 13.97 -0.30
N LYS A 117 3.07 14.65 0.84
CA LYS A 117 2.59 16.04 1.04
C LYS A 117 3.72 16.97 1.51
N GLY A 118 4.95 16.48 1.49
CA GLY A 118 6.13 17.20 1.92
C GLY A 118 6.15 17.51 3.42
N PHE A 119 6.92 18.53 3.80
CA PHE A 119 6.95 19.02 5.17
C PHE A 119 5.63 19.74 5.50
N ALA A 120 4.95 19.31 6.54
CA ALA A 120 3.66 19.84 6.93
C ALA A 120 3.67 20.33 8.38
N GLY A 121 3.00 21.46 8.64
CA GLY A 121 2.78 21.98 9.97
C GLY A 121 1.85 21.08 10.80
N THR A 122 1.81 21.31 12.11
CA THR A 122 1.05 20.51 13.07
C THR A 122 -0.46 20.50 12.80
N ILE A 123 -1.00 21.59 12.32
CA ILE A 123 -2.43 21.70 11.96
C ILE A 123 -2.77 20.68 10.86
N LYS A 124 -2.02 20.66 9.76
CA LYS A 124 -2.26 19.75 8.63
C LYS A 124 -1.88 18.30 8.96
N ARG A 125 -0.78 18.10 9.72
CA ARG A 125 -0.23 16.76 10.00
C ARG A 125 -0.99 16.02 11.09
N TRP A 126 -1.44 16.76 12.14
CA TRP A 126 -1.99 16.19 13.37
C TRP A 126 -3.37 16.72 13.73
N ASN A 127 -3.97 17.55 12.88
CA ASN A 127 -5.26 18.20 13.13
C ASN A 127 -5.28 19.03 14.42
N HIS A 128 -4.18 19.73 14.74
CA HIS A 128 -4.16 20.65 15.85
C HIS A 128 -5.08 21.83 15.57
N GLN A 129 -5.73 22.35 16.60
CA GLN A 129 -6.48 23.59 16.51
C GLN A 129 -5.59 24.79 16.22
N ARG A 130 -6.13 25.77 15.49
CA ARG A 130 -5.53 27.09 15.35
C ARG A 130 -5.73 27.89 16.64
N GLY A 131 -4.79 28.76 16.94
CA GLY A 131 -4.98 29.75 18.00
C GLY A 131 -5.97 30.85 17.59
N PRO A 132 -6.41 31.73 18.53
CA PRO A 132 -7.27 32.86 18.24
C PRO A 132 -6.64 33.80 17.20
N GLU A 133 -7.46 34.35 16.30
CA GLU A 133 -7.00 35.30 15.27
C GLU A 133 -7.13 36.78 15.74
N SER A 134 -7.87 37.01 16.83
CA SER A 134 -8.14 38.33 17.44
C SER A 134 -7.77 38.34 18.93
N HIS A 135 -8.21 39.35 19.65
CA HIS A 135 -7.94 39.55 21.09
C HIS A 135 -6.44 39.61 21.46
N GLY A 136 -5.60 40.18 20.58
CA GLY A 136 -4.17 40.35 20.81
C GLY A 136 -3.33 39.08 20.78
N SER A 137 -3.90 37.95 20.32
CA SER A 137 -3.15 36.71 20.18
C SER A 137 -2.02 36.88 19.17
N LYS A 138 -0.82 36.41 19.52
CA LYS A 138 0.35 36.29 18.62
C LYS A 138 0.62 34.85 18.21
N ASN A 139 -0.22 33.90 18.68
CA ASN A 139 -0.10 32.48 18.40
C ASN A 139 -1.28 32.02 17.53
N HIS A 140 -1.15 32.13 16.21
CA HIS A 140 -2.21 31.77 15.26
C HIS A 140 -2.08 30.33 14.74
N ARG A 141 -0.90 29.94 14.33
CA ARG A 141 -0.63 28.62 13.68
C ARG A 141 0.54 27.85 14.29
N GLN A 142 1.12 28.37 15.35
CA GLN A 142 2.27 27.77 16.01
C GLN A 142 1.90 26.53 16.80
N THR A 143 2.89 25.66 17.03
CA THR A 143 2.72 24.56 17.97
C THR A 143 2.62 25.13 19.37
N ALA A 144 1.55 24.81 20.09
CA ALA A 144 1.36 25.23 21.47
C ALA A 144 2.41 24.59 22.40
N SER A 145 2.19 24.63 23.71
CA SER A 145 3.12 24.12 24.72
C SER A 145 3.70 22.73 24.38
N LEU A 146 4.98 22.57 24.56
CA LEU A 146 5.70 21.30 24.35
C LEU A 146 5.66 20.38 25.58
N GLY A 147 5.04 20.81 26.66
CA GLY A 147 4.89 20.08 27.92
C GLY A 147 5.26 20.92 29.14
N ALA A 148 4.94 20.45 30.31
CA ALA A 148 5.32 21.05 31.58
C ALA A 148 6.82 20.84 31.83
N ARG A 149 7.47 21.83 32.42
CA ARG A 149 8.86 21.71 32.92
C ARG A 149 8.80 20.89 34.19
N MET A 150 9.17 19.62 34.10
CA MET A 150 9.25 18.80 35.32
C MET A 150 10.42 19.24 36.17
N SER A 151 10.14 19.53 37.43
CA SER A 151 11.12 19.81 38.49
C SER A 151 12.13 18.66 38.60
N GLY A 152 13.41 18.95 38.41
CA GLY A 152 14.51 18.02 38.71
C GLY A 152 15.25 17.36 37.54
N GLY A 153 14.89 17.54 36.29
CA GLY A 153 15.58 16.86 35.19
C GLY A 153 15.52 17.54 33.82
N GLY A 154 16.03 18.76 33.70
CA GLY A 154 16.17 19.49 32.45
C GLY A 154 15.11 19.17 31.40
N GLY A 155 14.06 19.97 31.32
CA GLY A 155 12.85 19.80 30.53
C GLY A 155 13.03 19.24 29.13
N LYS A 156 13.05 17.94 29.00
CA LYS A 156 13.07 17.24 27.70
C LYS A 156 11.66 17.11 27.18
N VAL A 157 11.51 17.30 25.87
CA VAL A 157 10.28 17.01 25.16
C VAL A 157 10.12 15.50 25.08
N PHE A 158 8.94 14.96 25.43
CA PHE A 158 8.66 13.53 25.36
C PHE A 158 8.80 12.98 23.94
N LYS A 159 9.26 11.74 23.82
CA LYS A 159 9.27 11.00 22.55
C LYS A 159 7.85 10.91 22.01
N GLY A 160 7.68 11.02 20.68
CA GLY A 160 6.36 10.94 20.05
C GLY A 160 5.54 12.23 20.13
N LYS A 161 6.05 13.34 20.69
CA LYS A 161 5.36 14.62 20.66
C LYS A 161 5.04 15.04 19.23
N LYS A 162 3.76 15.37 18.99
CA LYS A 162 3.26 15.79 17.68
C LYS A 162 3.85 17.12 17.26
N MET A 163 4.71 17.10 16.25
CA MET A 163 5.42 18.28 15.72
C MET A 163 5.34 18.35 14.19
N PRO A 164 5.66 19.48 13.57
CA PRO A 164 5.82 19.59 12.12
C PRO A 164 6.82 18.54 11.58
N GLY A 165 6.64 18.13 10.34
CA GLY A 165 7.52 17.18 9.69
C GLY A 165 6.92 16.61 8.42
N GLN A 166 7.58 15.61 7.86
CA GLN A 166 7.13 14.91 6.67
C GLN A 166 5.72 14.32 6.88
N LEU A 167 4.84 14.54 5.91
CA LEU A 167 3.51 13.96 5.85
C LEU A 167 3.34 13.17 4.55
N GLY A 168 2.90 11.94 4.67
CA GLY A 168 2.77 11.02 3.55
C GLY A 168 4.12 10.51 3.04
N GLY A 169 4.07 9.67 2.01
CA GLY A 169 5.21 8.88 1.57
C GLY A 169 5.44 7.64 2.42
N ASP A 170 4.52 7.35 3.34
CA ASP A 170 4.57 6.21 4.24
C ASP A 170 3.86 5.00 3.64
N ARG A 171 4.32 3.80 4.01
CA ARG A 171 3.61 2.57 3.69
C ARG A 171 2.36 2.46 4.56
N VAL A 172 1.20 2.42 3.92
CA VAL A 172 -0.12 2.36 4.57
C VAL A 172 -0.87 1.14 4.06
N THR A 173 -1.57 0.47 4.96
CA THR A 173 -2.50 -0.62 4.64
C THR A 173 -3.91 -0.17 4.96
N VAL A 174 -4.79 -0.19 3.96
CA VAL A 174 -6.24 -0.05 4.16
C VAL A 174 -6.81 -1.45 4.18
N GLN A 175 -7.45 -1.81 5.28
CA GLN A 175 -7.94 -3.16 5.54
C GLN A 175 -9.42 -3.30 5.19
N ASN A 176 -9.82 -4.52 4.89
CA ASN A 176 -11.23 -4.92 4.83
C ASN A 176 -12.03 -4.17 3.76
N LEU A 177 -11.45 -4.05 2.57
CA LEU A 177 -12.12 -3.47 1.41
C LEU A 177 -12.78 -4.59 0.60
N GLU A 178 -13.99 -4.35 0.12
CA GLU A 178 -14.75 -5.26 -0.72
C GLU A 178 -14.34 -5.14 -2.18
N VAL A 179 -14.12 -6.27 -2.86
CA VAL A 179 -13.95 -6.35 -4.31
C VAL A 179 -15.32 -6.30 -4.96
N VAL A 180 -15.64 -5.20 -5.64
CA VAL A 180 -16.95 -5.00 -6.28
C VAL A 180 -17.05 -5.81 -7.56
N ARG A 181 -16.00 -5.78 -8.39
CA ARG A 181 -15.99 -6.47 -9.69
C ARG A 181 -14.56 -6.79 -10.11
N VAL A 182 -14.40 -7.92 -10.79
CA VAL A 182 -13.17 -8.32 -11.46
C VAL A 182 -13.44 -8.37 -12.97
N ASP A 183 -12.64 -7.67 -13.75
CA ASP A 183 -12.70 -7.67 -15.20
C ASP A 183 -11.39 -8.27 -15.72
N THR A 184 -11.44 -9.53 -16.09
CA THR A 184 -10.28 -10.31 -16.57
C THR A 184 -9.81 -9.85 -17.94
N ASP A 185 -10.74 -9.46 -18.83
CA ASP A 185 -10.42 -9.04 -20.19
C ASP A 185 -9.61 -7.76 -20.23
N ARG A 186 -9.93 -6.84 -19.34
CA ARG A 186 -9.22 -5.56 -19.18
C ARG A 186 -8.13 -5.59 -18.11
N SER A 187 -7.96 -6.71 -17.42
CA SER A 187 -7.04 -6.84 -16.28
C SER A 187 -7.28 -5.79 -15.20
N ILE A 188 -8.55 -5.58 -14.82
CA ILE A 188 -8.98 -4.55 -13.87
C ILE A 188 -9.64 -5.21 -12.64
N LEU A 189 -9.28 -4.68 -11.47
CA LEU A 189 -9.92 -4.98 -10.20
C LEU A 189 -10.59 -3.69 -9.66
N LEU A 190 -11.90 -3.75 -9.40
CA LEU A 190 -12.65 -2.65 -8.79
C LEU A 190 -12.78 -2.90 -7.29
N VAL A 191 -12.12 -2.06 -6.48
CA VAL A 191 -12.14 -2.13 -5.02
C VAL A 191 -12.99 -1.00 -4.47
N LYS A 192 -13.92 -1.30 -3.58
CA LYS A 192 -14.83 -0.34 -2.94
C LYS A 192 -14.05 0.64 -2.06
N GLY A 193 -14.28 1.94 -2.29
CA GLY A 193 -13.67 2.99 -1.49
C GLY A 193 -12.29 3.44 -1.95
N GLY A 194 -11.58 4.13 -1.07
CA GLY A 194 -10.25 4.72 -1.31
C GLY A 194 -9.12 3.78 -0.95
N ILE A 195 -8.10 3.72 -1.81
CA ILE A 195 -6.85 2.97 -1.54
C ILE A 195 -5.66 3.93 -1.46
N PRO A 196 -4.56 3.55 -0.77
CA PRO A 196 -3.40 4.41 -0.62
C PRO A 196 -2.71 4.70 -1.96
N GLY A 197 -2.03 5.84 -2.02
CA GLY A 197 -1.20 6.23 -3.16
C GLY A 197 -1.82 7.23 -4.10
N ALA A 198 -0.98 7.81 -4.95
CA ALA A 198 -1.38 8.67 -6.05
C ALA A 198 -1.84 7.83 -7.25
N LYS A 199 -2.44 8.47 -8.27
CA LYS A 199 -2.68 7.85 -9.57
C LYS A 199 -1.34 7.38 -10.15
N GLY A 200 -1.28 6.16 -10.69
CA GLY A 200 -0.06 5.52 -11.22
C GLY A 200 0.83 4.87 -10.15
N SER A 201 0.46 4.88 -8.87
CA SER A 201 1.26 4.22 -7.83
C SER A 201 1.04 2.71 -7.77
N LEU A 202 2.11 1.99 -7.42
CA LEU A 202 2.06 0.57 -7.15
C LEU A 202 1.26 0.30 -5.87
N VAL A 203 0.38 -0.68 -5.92
CA VAL A 203 -0.37 -1.21 -4.78
C VAL A 203 -0.24 -2.73 -4.74
N MET A 204 -0.30 -3.30 -3.54
CA MET A 204 -0.40 -4.74 -3.33
C MET A 204 -1.79 -5.02 -2.76
N VAL A 205 -2.54 -5.83 -3.43
CA VAL A 205 -3.84 -6.34 -2.98
C VAL A 205 -3.62 -7.73 -2.43
N LYS A 206 -4.07 -8.00 -1.22
CA LYS A 206 -3.98 -9.31 -0.57
C LYS A 206 -5.28 -9.67 0.10
N THR A 207 -5.51 -10.94 0.36
CA THR A 207 -6.66 -11.41 1.16
C THR A 207 -6.69 -10.68 2.50
N ALA A 208 -7.87 -10.25 2.95
CA ALA A 208 -8.04 -9.58 4.22
C ALA A 208 -7.66 -10.49 5.40
N VAL A 209 -6.93 -9.92 6.36
CA VAL A 209 -6.57 -10.63 7.61
C VAL A 209 -7.76 -10.66 8.56
N LYS A 210 -8.56 -9.59 8.57
CA LYS A 210 -9.78 -9.48 9.34
C LYS A 210 -10.95 -9.66 8.38
N SER A 211 -11.40 -10.89 8.15
CA SER A 211 -12.65 -11.08 7.44
C SER A 211 -13.81 -10.64 8.34
N SER A 212 -14.63 -9.70 7.88
CA SER A 212 -15.96 -9.57 8.44
C SER A 212 -16.72 -10.84 8.08
N LYS A 213 -17.17 -11.57 9.08
CA LYS A 213 -18.16 -12.63 8.92
C LYS A 213 -19.49 -11.99 8.57
#